data_047e7eeed886cf2072e6d4e43aa44107
#
_entry.id   047e7eeed886cf2072e6d4e43aa44107
#
_cell.length_a   1.000
_cell.length_b   1.000
_cell.length_c   1.000
_cell.angle_alpha   90.00
_cell.angle_beta   90.00
_cell.angle_gamma   90.00
#
_symmetry.space_group_name_H-M   'P 1'
#
loop_
_entity.id
_entity.type
_entity.pdbx_description
1 polymer ?
#
loop_
_entity_poly.entity_id
_entity_poly.type
_entity_poly.pdbx_seq_one_letter_code
_entity_poly.pdbx_strand_id
1 'polypeptide(L)'
;MDKFTIKDVDLYYGEFKALKGINLNLPAGEITAFIGPSGCGKSTLLKSLNRMNDLVEGCKITGEIKLDGKDIYGNMDVNELRKNVGMVFQKPNPFPMSIYDNIAFGPRTHGVRNKKKLDEIVEKSLRDGAIWEEVKDRLKKSALGLSGGQQQRLCIARALAVEPQVLLMDEPTSALDPISTSKIEDLAMELKKKYTIVMVTHNMQQAARISDKTAFFLLGEVMEFNKTSEIFDNPQNKKTEEYISGRFG
;
A
#
# COMPACT_ATOMS: atom_id res chain seq x y z
N MET A 1 4.49 13.74 -13.07
CA MET A 1 3.61 14.50 -12.13
C MET A 1 3.60 13.74 -10.82
N ASP A 2 3.74 14.46 -9.69
CA ASP A 2 3.76 13.80 -8.38
C ASP A 2 2.33 13.51 -7.91
N LYS A 3 2.09 12.30 -7.44
CA LYS A 3 0.82 11.87 -6.86
C LYS A 3 0.70 12.33 -5.42
N PHE A 4 1.79 12.14 -4.65
CA PHE A 4 1.92 12.72 -3.33
C PHE A 4 3.11 13.66 -3.28
N THR A 5 2.92 14.81 -2.62
CA THR A 5 3.99 15.72 -2.20
C THR A 5 3.99 15.75 -0.68
N ILE A 6 5.12 15.38 -0.08
CA ILE A 6 5.33 15.30 1.37
C ILE A 6 6.42 16.30 1.72
N LYS A 7 6.12 17.24 2.62
CA LYS A 7 7.05 18.32 2.97
C LYS A 7 7.13 18.51 4.49
N ASP A 8 8.36 18.41 4.99
CA ASP A 8 8.75 18.65 6.38
C ASP A 8 7.85 17.91 7.39
N VAL A 9 7.51 16.63 7.07
CA VAL A 9 6.56 15.86 7.89
C VAL A 9 7.27 15.24 9.08
N ASP A 10 6.80 15.63 10.27
CA ASP A 10 7.08 14.98 11.55
C ASP A 10 5.85 14.21 12.01
N LEU A 11 6.06 13.04 12.65
CA LEU A 11 4.98 12.29 13.28
C LEU A 11 5.41 11.79 14.65
N TYR A 12 4.52 11.93 15.61
CA TYR A 12 4.74 11.53 17.00
C TYR A 12 3.65 10.53 17.44
N TYR A 13 4.08 9.53 18.20
CA TYR A 13 3.21 8.68 19.03
C TYR A 13 3.50 9.03 20.50
N GLY A 14 2.62 9.84 21.11
CA GLY A 14 2.90 10.46 22.40
C GLY A 14 4.15 11.34 22.30
N GLU A 15 5.20 11.02 23.06
CA GLU A 15 6.49 11.72 23.04
C GLU A 15 7.50 11.15 22.02
N PHE A 16 7.24 9.97 21.49
CA PHE A 16 8.15 9.31 20.54
C PHE A 16 8.00 9.88 19.15
N LYS A 17 9.05 10.51 18.63
CA LYS A 17 9.11 11.03 17.25
C LYS A 17 9.44 9.91 16.28
N ALA A 18 8.41 9.37 15.61
CA ALA A 18 8.51 8.24 14.69
C ALA A 18 8.93 8.63 13.27
N LEU A 19 8.56 9.83 12.81
CA LEU A 19 9.02 10.40 11.53
C LEU A 19 9.65 11.77 11.81
N LYS A 20 10.73 12.08 11.07
CA LYS A 20 11.57 13.25 11.31
C LYS A 20 11.85 13.98 10.00
N GLY A 21 11.17 15.12 9.76
CA GLY A 21 11.41 16.00 8.63
C GLY A 21 11.33 15.31 7.29
N ILE A 22 10.31 14.44 7.08
CA ILE A 22 10.18 13.69 5.83
C ILE A 22 9.87 14.64 4.67
N ASN A 23 10.73 14.59 3.66
CA ASN A 23 10.57 15.29 2.38
C ASN A 23 10.63 14.25 1.26
N LEU A 24 9.52 14.06 0.52
CA LEU A 24 9.40 13.00 -0.48
C LEU A 24 8.31 13.31 -1.50
N ASN A 25 8.61 13.13 -2.78
CA ASN A 25 7.65 13.27 -3.86
C ASN A 25 7.41 11.90 -4.51
N LEU A 26 6.19 11.37 -4.40
CA LEU A 26 5.82 10.08 -4.97
C LEU A 26 5.17 10.28 -6.34
N PRO A 27 5.77 9.76 -7.42
CA PRO A 27 5.26 9.96 -8.78
C PRO A 27 3.96 9.19 -9.02
N ALA A 28 3.13 9.71 -9.92
CA ALA A 28 1.92 9.04 -10.37
C ALA A 28 2.24 7.91 -11.36
N GLY A 29 1.47 6.80 -11.29
CA GLY A 29 1.57 5.67 -12.23
C GLY A 29 2.83 4.83 -12.10
N GLU A 30 3.52 4.92 -10.96
CA GLU A 30 4.72 4.16 -10.65
C GLU A 30 4.51 3.32 -9.38
N ILE A 31 5.35 2.29 -9.21
CA ILE A 31 5.51 1.58 -7.95
C ILE A 31 6.67 2.22 -7.19
N THR A 32 6.39 2.81 -6.04
CA THR A 32 7.41 3.26 -5.09
C THR A 32 7.53 2.27 -3.94
N ALA A 33 8.73 1.74 -3.71
CA ALA A 33 9.02 0.88 -2.57
C ALA A 33 9.65 1.67 -1.42
N PHE A 34 9.19 1.43 -0.19
CA PHE A 34 9.84 1.87 1.04
C PHE A 34 10.59 0.69 1.65
N ILE A 35 11.91 0.80 1.77
CA ILE A 35 12.80 -0.22 2.35
C ILE A 35 13.52 0.33 3.58
N GLY A 36 14.06 -0.56 4.41
CA GLY A 36 14.82 -0.21 5.61
C GLY A 36 14.54 -1.16 6.77
N PRO A 37 15.26 -1.05 7.90
CA PRO A 37 15.10 -1.89 9.08
C PRO A 37 13.67 -1.86 9.65
N SER A 38 13.32 -2.86 10.46
CA SER A 38 12.06 -2.86 11.21
C SER A 38 12.00 -1.67 12.16
N GLY A 39 10.82 -1.04 12.29
CA GLY A 39 10.61 0.11 13.19
C GLY A 39 11.18 1.45 12.69
N CYS A 40 11.76 1.55 11.49
CA CYS A 40 12.33 2.80 10.99
C CYS A 40 11.32 3.81 10.41
N GLY A 41 10.00 3.58 10.51
CA GLY A 41 8.98 4.56 10.13
C GLY A 41 8.26 4.30 8.79
N LYS A 42 8.61 3.28 8.00
CA LYS A 42 8.01 2.98 6.68
C LYS A 42 6.49 2.85 6.71
N SER A 43 5.97 1.93 7.53
CA SER A 43 4.53 1.71 7.68
C SER A 43 3.83 2.91 8.33
N THR A 44 4.55 3.67 9.16
CA THR A 44 4.04 4.92 9.75
C THR A 44 3.79 5.95 8.65
N LEU A 45 4.77 6.18 7.76
CA LEU A 45 4.56 7.09 6.63
C LEU A 45 3.48 6.55 5.67
N LEU A 46 3.52 5.25 5.34
CA LEU A 46 2.51 4.65 4.47
C LEU A 46 1.09 4.91 4.99
N LYS A 47 0.85 4.68 6.28
CA LYS A 47 -0.44 4.89 6.96
C LYS A 47 -0.83 6.37 7.09
N SER A 48 0.13 7.29 7.02
CA SER A 48 -0.15 8.73 7.00
C SER A 48 -0.77 9.17 5.67
N LEU A 49 -0.46 8.49 4.55
CA LEU A 49 -0.96 8.84 3.22
C LEU A 49 -2.49 8.67 3.05
N ASN A 50 -3.13 7.87 3.92
CA ASN A 50 -4.59 7.72 3.96
C ASN A 50 -5.18 8.03 5.34
N ARG A 51 -4.41 8.70 6.21
CA ARG A 51 -4.83 9.12 7.55
C ARG A 51 -5.26 7.96 8.47
N MET A 52 -4.71 6.76 8.26
CA MET A 52 -4.95 5.63 9.18
C MET A 52 -4.32 5.86 10.56
N ASN A 53 -3.29 6.70 10.66
CA ASN A 53 -2.67 7.05 11.93
C ASN A 53 -3.58 7.93 12.82
N ASP A 54 -4.62 8.57 12.27
CA ASP A 54 -5.64 9.28 13.02
C ASP A 54 -6.41 8.37 14.00
N LEU A 55 -6.38 7.05 13.77
CA LEU A 55 -7.01 6.05 14.63
C LEU A 55 -6.14 5.64 15.81
N VAL A 56 -4.90 6.12 15.88
CA VAL A 56 -3.95 5.83 16.96
C VAL A 56 -4.01 6.95 17.97
N GLU A 57 -4.40 6.64 19.21
CA GLU A 57 -4.46 7.61 20.29
C GLU A 57 -3.08 8.25 20.55
N GLY A 58 -3.06 9.57 20.71
CA GLY A 58 -1.82 10.33 20.91
C GLY A 58 -0.96 10.52 19.65
N CYS A 59 -1.42 10.10 18.47
CA CYS A 59 -0.72 10.38 17.22
C CYS A 59 -0.87 11.86 16.86
N LYS A 60 0.27 12.52 16.61
CA LYS A 60 0.34 13.91 16.12
C LYS A 60 1.22 13.97 14.89
N ILE A 61 0.74 14.66 13.86
CA ILE A 61 1.48 14.90 12.62
C ILE A 61 1.58 16.41 12.37
N THR A 62 2.72 16.84 11.87
CA THR A 62 2.99 18.22 11.42
C THR A 62 3.65 18.19 10.04
N GLY A 63 3.78 19.33 9.39
CA GLY A 63 4.22 19.40 8.01
C GLY A 63 3.05 19.28 7.04
N GLU A 64 3.32 18.95 5.80
CA GLU A 64 2.33 18.95 4.73
C GLU A 64 2.37 17.63 3.94
N ILE A 65 1.20 17.01 3.73
CA ILE A 65 1.03 15.88 2.79
C ILE A 65 -0.08 16.24 1.83
N LYS A 66 0.26 16.32 0.54
CA LYS A 66 -0.70 16.62 -0.53
C LYS A 66 -0.90 15.41 -1.43
N LEU A 67 -2.17 15.13 -1.76
CA LEU A 67 -2.60 14.22 -2.82
C LEU A 67 -3.10 15.08 -4.00
N ASP A 68 -2.47 14.95 -5.18
CA ASP A 68 -2.80 15.77 -6.36
C ASP A 68 -2.85 17.28 -6.05
N GLY A 69 -1.92 17.76 -5.23
CA GLY A 69 -1.81 19.16 -4.81
C GLY A 69 -2.77 19.60 -3.70
N LYS A 70 -3.68 18.74 -3.23
CA LYS A 70 -4.61 19.04 -2.12
C LYS A 70 -4.08 18.48 -0.81
N ASP A 71 -4.02 19.29 0.23
CA ASP A 71 -3.60 18.87 1.56
C ASP A 71 -4.60 17.88 2.15
N ILE A 72 -4.12 16.67 2.49
CA ILE A 72 -4.95 15.59 3.04
C ILE A 72 -5.31 15.80 4.51
N TYR A 73 -4.57 16.64 5.23
CA TYR A 73 -4.85 17.02 6.63
C TYR A 73 -5.58 18.37 6.76
N GLY A 74 -5.86 19.04 5.61
CA GLY A 74 -6.69 20.25 5.53
C GLY A 74 -8.18 19.94 5.53
N ASN A 75 -8.91 20.53 4.59
CA ASN A 75 -10.38 20.40 4.47
C ASN A 75 -10.83 19.16 3.68
N MET A 76 -9.96 18.17 3.44
CA MET A 76 -10.32 16.96 2.70
C MET A 76 -11.16 16.01 3.58
N ASP A 77 -12.30 15.54 3.06
CA ASP A 77 -13.08 14.49 3.73
C ASP A 77 -12.28 13.19 3.79
N VAL A 78 -12.16 12.61 5.00
CA VAL A 78 -11.38 11.39 5.24
C VAL A 78 -11.97 10.18 4.52
N ASN A 79 -13.29 10.12 4.33
CA ASN A 79 -13.93 9.02 3.62
C ASN A 79 -13.65 9.13 2.11
N GLU A 80 -13.64 10.35 1.56
CA GLU A 80 -13.23 10.60 0.19
C GLU A 80 -11.75 10.24 -0.02
N LEU A 81 -10.87 10.66 0.90
CA LEU A 81 -9.46 10.28 0.87
C LEU A 81 -9.29 8.76 0.86
N ARG A 82 -9.92 8.05 1.80
CA ARG A 82 -9.80 6.58 1.93
C ARG A 82 -10.45 5.80 0.80
N LYS A 83 -11.40 6.39 0.08
CA LYS A 83 -11.91 5.85 -1.17
C LYS A 83 -10.87 5.95 -2.28
N ASN A 84 -10.17 7.09 -2.38
CA ASN A 84 -9.17 7.35 -3.41
C ASN A 84 -7.82 6.68 -3.11
N VAL A 85 -7.52 6.40 -1.84
CA VAL A 85 -6.26 5.82 -1.37
C VAL A 85 -6.55 4.52 -0.61
N GLY A 86 -6.67 3.43 -1.35
CA GLY A 86 -6.92 2.10 -0.81
C GLY A 86 -5.69 1.54 -0.08
N MET A 87 -5.92 0.63 0.86
CA MET A 87 -4.84 0.02 1.64
C MET A 87 -5.00 -1.50 1.77
N VAL A 88 -3.88 -2.19 1.59
CA VAL A 88 -3.70 -3.63 1.81
C VAL A 88 -2.72 -3.81 2.97
N PHE A 89 -3.14 -4.57 3.97
CA PHE A 89 -2.36 -4.78 5.20
C PHE A 89 -1.43 -5.98 5.09
N GLN A 90 -0.43 -6.03 5.94
CA GLN A 90 0.56 -7.10 6.06
C GLN A 90 -0.09 -8.48 6.27
N LYS A 91 -1.04 -8.56 7.23
CA LYS A 91 -1.84 -9.77 7.43
C LYS A 91 -3.12 -9.67 6.62
N PRO A 92 -3.47 -10.68 5.82
CA PRO A 92 -4.76 -10.73 5.17
C PRO A 92 -5.88 -10.54 6.19
N ASN A 93 -6.83 -9.66 5.89
CA ASN A 93 -7.92 -9.31 6.79
C ASN A 93 -9.29 -9.35 6.07
N PRO A 94 -9.66 -10.47 5.44
CA PRO A 94 -10.98 -10.59 4.86
C PRO A 94 -12.04 -10.43 5.95
N PHE A 95 -13.15 -9.79 5.63
CA PHE A 95 -14.28 -9.72 6.55
C PHE A 95 -14.88 -11.12 6.76
N PRO A 96 -15.45 -11.43 7.93
CA PRO A 96 -16.09 -12.73 8.23
C PRO A 96 -17.44 -12.86 7.50
N MET A 97 -17.42 -12.75 6.19
CA MET A 97 -18.55 -12.84 5.27
C MET A 97 -18.16 -13.58 3.99
N SER A 98 -19.07 -13.67 3.03
CA SER A 98 -18.81 -14.36 1.76
C SER A 98 -17.72 -13.65 0.95
N ILE A 99 -17.12 -14.38 -0.02
CA ILE A 99 -16.18 -13.80 -0.99
C ILE A 99 -16.87 -12.65 -1.74
N TYR A 100 -18.09 -12.87 -2.21
CA TYR A 100 -18.90 -11.84 -2.88
C TYR A 100 -19.08 -10.59 -2.00
N ASP A 101 -19.52 -10.77 -0.75
CA ASP A 101 -19.83 -9.65 0.13
C ASP A 101 -18.58 -8.88 0.55
N ASN A 102 -17.41 -9.53 0.64
CA ASN A 102 -16.14 -8.83 0.84
C ASN A 102 -15.89 -7.79 -0.25
N ILE A 103 -16.13 -8.13 -1.51
CA ILE A 103 -15.92 -7.21 -2.64
C ILE A 103 -17.06 -6.18 -2.73
N ALA A 104 -18.32 -6.63 -2.58
CA ALA A 104 -19.49 -5.78 -2.70
C ALA A 104 -19.63 -4.77 -1.55
N PHE A 105 -18.90 -4.94 -0.44
CA PHE A 105 -19.01 -4.11 0.77
C PHE A 105 -18.74 -2.64 0.46
N GLY A 106 -17.57 -2.34 -0.11
CA GLY A 106 -17.18 -0.96 -0.46
C GLY A 106 -18.18 -0.29 -1.43
N PRO A 107 -18.46 -0.88 -2.60
CA PRO A 107 -19.46 -0.33 -3.52
C PRO A 107 -20.84 -0.08 -2.88
N ARG A 108 -21.33 -1.01 -2.05
CA ARG A 108 -22.60 -0.81 -1.32
C ARG A 108 -22.54 0.38 -0.36
N THR A 109 -21.45 0.53 0.38
CA THR A 109 -21.23 1.65 1.30
C THR A 109 -21.22 2.98 0.54
N HIS A 110 -20.72 2.98 -0.70
CA HIS A 110 -20.73 4.14 -1.59
C HIS A 110 -22.00 4.25 -2.46
N GLY A 111 -23.10 3.59 -2.06
CA GLY A 111 -24.44 3.80 -2.62
C GLY A 111 -24.80 2.95 -3.84
N VAL A 112 -23.97 1.99 -4.26
CA VAL A 112 -24.34 1.06 -5.35
C VAL A 112 -25.37 0.05 -4.83
N ARG A 113 -26.62 0.17 -5.30
CA ARG A 113 -27.75 -0.69 -4.89
C ARG A 113 -28.16 -1.69 -5.97
N ASN A 114 -27.87 -1.37 -7.23
CA ASN A 114 -28.25 -2.23 -8.36
C ASN A 114 -27.45 -3.52 -8.32
N LYS A 115 -28.17 -4.67 -8.25
CA LYS A 115 -27.56 -6.00 -8.15
C LYS A 115 -26.67 -6.32 -9.36
N LYS A 116 -27.16 -6.06 -10.59
CA LYS A 116 -26.41 -6.34 -11.81
C LYS A 116 -25.07 -5.57 -11.82
N LYS A 117 -25.10 -4.29 -11.44
CA LYS A 117 -23.90 -3.47 -11.33
C LYS A 117 -22.95 -4.00 -10.24
N LEU A 118 -23.48 -4.50 -9.11
CA LEU A 118 -22.65 -5.14 -8.07
C LEU A 118 -22.00 -6.43 -8.59
N ASP A 119 -22.75 -7.26 -9.33
CA ASP A 119 -22.22 -8.50 -9.90
C ASP A 119 -21.07 -8.20 -10.88
N GLU A 120 -21.22 -7.17 -11.73
CA GLU A 120 -20.19 -6.70 -12.66
C GLU A 120 -18.93 -6.18 -11.92
N ILE A 121 -19.11 -5.39 -10.85
CA ILE A 121 -18.00 -4.89 -10.01
C ILE A 121 -17.28 -6.05 -9.33
N VAL A 122 -18.03 -7.01 -8.77
CA VAL A 122 -17.45 -8.16 -8.07
C VAL A 122 -16.60 -9.00 -9.03
N GLU A 123 -17.13 -9.34 -10.20
CA GLU A 123 -16.37 -10.10 -11.19
C GLU A 123 -15.13 -9.35 -11.64
N LYS A 124 -15.27 -8.06 -12.06
CA LYS A 124 -14.15 -7.22 -12.47
C LYS A 124 -13.06 -7.15 -11.40
N SER A 125 -13.45 -6.87 -10.14
CA SER A 125 -12.47 -6.72 -9.06
C SER A 125 -11.75 -8.02 -8.72
N LEU A 126 -12.43 -9.17 -8.78
CA LEU A 126 -11.82 -10.49 -8.58
C LEU A 126 -10.88 -10.86 -9.73
N ARG A 127 -11.19 -10.45 -10.97
CA ARG A 127 -10.29 -10.57 -12.13
C ARG A 127 -9.08 -9.66 -11.99
N ASP A 128 -9.30 -8.38 -11.67
CA ASP A 128 -8.23 -7.40 -11.42
C ASP A 128 -7.34 -7.82 -10.24
N GLY A 129 -7.87 -8.55 -9.24
CA GLY A 129 -7.13 -9.15 -8.12
C GLY A 129 -6.51 -10.52 -8.42
N ALA A 130 -6.56 -11.00 -9.68
CA ALA A 130 -6.02 -12.28 -10.14
C ALA A 130 -6.48 -13.50 -9.32
N ILE A 131 -7.76 -13.51 -8.88
CA ILE A 131 -8.31 -14.61 -8.06
C ILE A 131 -9.63 -15.20 -8.64
N TRP A 132 -10.23 -14.57 -9.64
CA TRP A 132 -11.53 -14.95 -10.20
C TRP A 132 -11.64 -16.44 -10.51
N GLU A 133 -10.72 -17.01 -11.27
CA GLU A 133 -10.77 -18.40 -11.69
C GLU A 133 -10.73 -19.40 -10.52
N GLU A 134 -10.16 -19.00 -9.41
CA GLU A 134 -10.07 -19.84 -8.21
C GLU A 134 -11.34 -19.79 -7.34
N VAL A 135 -12.18 -18.74 -7.50
CA VAL A 135 -13.31 -18.50 -6.57
C VAL A 135 -14.69 -18.37 -7.23
N LYS A 136 -14.76 -18.25 -8.56
CA LYS A 136 -16.01 -17.96 -9.30
C LYS A 136 -17.17 -18.91 -8.97
N ASP A 137 -16.88 -20.19 -8.69
CA ASP A 137 -17.90 -21.21 -8.38
C ASP A 137 -18.27 -21.26 -6.89
N ARG A 138 -17.62 -20.43 -6.06
CA ARG A 138 -17.83 -20.42 -4.61
C ARG A 138 -17.96 -19.04 -3.99
N LEU A 139 -18.45 -18.06 -4.76
CA LEU A 139 -18.58 -16.65 -4.32
C LEU A 139 -19.41 -16.48 -3.03
N LYS A 140 -20.36 -17.37 -2.79
CA LYS A 140 -21.20 -17.34 -1.57
C LYS A 140 -20.57 -18.04 -0.36
N LYS A 141 -19.40 -18.69 -0.52
CA LYS A 141 -18.67 -19.31 0.59
C LYS A 141 -17.92 -18.27 1.41
N SER A 142 -17.64 -18.60 2.67
CA SER A 142 -16.87 -17.75 3.57
C SER A 142 -15.48 -17.46 3.01
N ALA A 143 -15.07 -16.19 3.06
CA ALA A 143 -13.73 -15.77 2.67
C ALA A 143 -12.64 -16.30 3.62
N LEU A 144 -12.99 -16.62 4.87
CA LEU A 144 -12.05 -17.15 5.86
C LEU A 144 -11.55 -18.56 5.50
N GLY A 145 -12.26 -19.32 4.65
CA GLY A 145 -11.85 -20.63 4.15
C GLY A 145 -10.85 -20.61 3.00
N LEU A 146 -10.41 -19.44 2.55
CA LEU A 146 -9.37 -19.27 1.52
C LEU A 146 -7.97 -19.46 2.09
N SER A 147 -6.99 -19.88 1.26
CA SER A 147 -5.58 -19.89 1.65
C SER A 147 -5.06 -18.47 1.91
N GLY A 148 -3.93 -18.31 2.62
CA GLY A 148 -3.36 -17.00 2.93
C GLY A 148 -3.12 -16.14 1.68
N GLY A 149 -2.54 -16.71 0.62
CA GLY A 149 -2.33 -16.00 -0.64
C GLY A 149 -3.64 -15.64 -1.37
N GLN A 150 -4.66 -16.50 -1.29
CA GLN A 150 -5.99 -16.20 -1.80
C GLN A 150 -6.68 -15.09 -1.00
N GLN A 151 -6.57 -15.12 0.33
CA GLN A 151 -7.11 -14.06 1.19
C GLN A 151 -6.44 -12.72 0.89
N GLN A 152 -5.12 -12.70 0.67
CA GLN A 152 -4.41 -11.47 0.35
C GLN A 152 -4.85 -10.90 -1.00
N ARG A 153 -4.97 -11.74 -2.04
CA ARG A 153 -5.49 -11.30 -3.35
C ARG A 153 -6.95 -10.86 -3.27
N LEU A 154 -7.76 -11.48 -2.41
CA LEU A 154 -9.12 -11.02 -2.12
C LEU A 154 -9.12 -9.63 -1.46
N CYS A 155 -8.22 -9.36 -0.50
CA CYS A 155 -8.07 -8.05 0.11
C CYS A 155 -7.63 -6.98 -0.89
N ILE A 156 -6.74 -7.33 -1.84
CA ILE A 156 -6.39 -6.47 -2.96
C ILE A 156 -7.63 -6.20 -3.83
N ALA A 157 -8.34 -7.23 -4.27
CA ALA A 157 -9.58 -7.10 -5.06
C ALA A 157 -10.63 -6.24 -4.36
N ARG A 158 -10.77 -6.38 -3.03
CA ARG A 158 -11.66 -5.55 -2.21
C ARG A 158 -11.27 -4.08 -2.25
N ALA A 159 -9.97 -3.77 -2.14
CA ALA A 159 -9.49 -2.40 -2.25
C ALA A 159 -9.75 -1.81 -3.65
N LEU A 160 -9.61 -2.60 -4.71
CA LEU A 160 -9.86 -2.19 -6.09
C LEU A 160 -11.34 -1.97 -6.42
N ALA A 161 -12.27 -2.57 -5.67
CA ALA A 161 -13.70 -2.53 -5.94
C ALA A 161 -14.32 -1.11 -5.84
N VAL A 162 -13.65 -0.18 -5.20
CA VAL A 162 -14.05 1.23 -5.10
C VAL A 162 -13.30 2.11 -6.10
N GLU A 163 -12.51 1.52 -7.00
CA GLU A 163 -11.72 2.19 -8.03
C GLU A 163 -10.84 3.32 -7.47
N PRO A 164 -9.89 3.00 -6.56
CA PRO A 164 -9.01 3.99 -5.97
C PRO A 164 -8.05 4.55 -7.03
N GLN A 165 -7.38 5.66 -6.73
CA GLN A 165 -6.30 6.21 -7.56
C GLN A 165 -4.92 5.71 -7.10
N VAL A 166 -4.82 5.37 -5.81
CA VAL A 166 -3.58 4.90 -5.18
C VAL A 166 -3.87 3.62 -4.39
N LEU A 167 -2.95 2.67 -4.45
CA LEU A 167 -2.96 1.45 -3.66
C LEU A 167 -1.73 1.42 -2.75
N LEU A 168 -1.97 1.49 -1.44
CA LEU A 168 -0.95 1.33 -0.41
C LEU A 168 -0.85 -0.15 -0.03
N MET A 169 0.36 -0.69 0.03
CA MET A 169 0.62 -2.09 0.39
C MET A 169 1.64 -2.17 1.52
N ASP A 170 1.21 -2.56 2.71
CA ASP A 170 2.08 -2.72 3.88
C ASP A 170 2.56 -4.17 3.96
N GLU A 171 3.77 -4.47 3.50
CA GLU A 171 4.39 -5.79 3.47
C GLU A 171 3.47 -6.93 2.97
N PRO A 172 2.85 -6.80 1.78
CA PRO A 172 1.74 -7.64 1.35
C PRO A 172 2.08 -9.13 1.17
N THR A 173 3.35 -9.49 1.18
CA THR A 173 3.86 -10.85 0.91
C THR A 173 4.60 -11.48 2.07
N SER A 174 4.79 -10.78 3.20
CA SER A 174 5.66 -11.20 4.31
C SER A 174 5.25 -12.52 4.99
N ALA A 175 3.95 -12.87 4.92
CA ALA A 175 3.39 -14.09 5.53
C ALA A 175 3.04 -15.16 4.49
N LEU A 176 3.53 -15.05 3.26
CA LEU A 176 3.15 -15.91 2.14
C LEU A 176 4.29 -16.81 1.68
N ASP A 177 3.90 -17.93 1.08
CA ASP A 177 4.81 -18.83 0.39
C ASP A 177 5.38 -18.18 -0.91
N PRO A 178 6.50 -18.69 -1.47
CA PRO A 178 7.13 -18.10 -2.65
C PRO A 178 6.22 -18.03 -3.88
N ILE A 179 5.34 -19.01 -4.09
CA ILE A 179 4.41 -19.05 -5.24
C ILE A 179 3.36 -17.95 -5.09
N SER A 180 2.79 -17.81 -3.91
CA SER A 180 1.83 -16.74 -3.59
C SER A 180 2.48 -15.36 -3.66
N THR A 181 3.73 -15.24 -3.24
CA THR A 181 4.53 -14.01 -3.36
C THR A 181 4.69 -13.59 -4.82
N SER A 182 5.14 -14.51 -5.69
CA SER A 182 5.30 -14.23 -7.14
C SER A 182 3.99 -13.75 -7.76
N LYS A 183 2.87 -14.40 -7.45
CA LYS A 183 1.54 -13.99 -7.95
C LYS A 183 1.16 -12.55 -7.54
N ILE A 184 1.56 -12.11 -6.34
CA ILE A 184 1.29 -10.73 -5.87
C ILE A 184 2.25 -9.74 -6.53
N GLU A 185 3.51 -10.12 -6.78
CA GLU A 185 4.45 -9.30 -7.52
C GLU A 185 3.98 -9.07 -8.97
N ASP A 186 3.60 -10.13 -9.67
CA ASP A 186 3.03 -10.05 -11.02
C ASP A 186 1.77 -9.19 -11.04
N LEU A 187 0.90 -9.37 -10.05
CA LEU A 187 -0.31 -8.57 -9.89
C LEU A 187 0.01 -7.09 -9.68
N ALA A 188 0.98 -6.73 -8.85
CA ALA A 188 1.39 -5.34 -8.63
C ALA A 188 1.91 -4.70 -9.93
N MET A 189 2.68 -5.44 -10.73
CA MET A 189 3.17 -4.98 -12.04
C MET A 189 2.04 -4.73 -13.05
N GLU A 190 0.99 -5.55 -13.03
CA GLU A 190 -0.20 -5.31 -13.86
C GLU A 190 -1.03 -4.11 -13.36
N LEU A 191 -1.21 -4.01 -12.03
CA LEU A 191 -1.98 -2.93 -11.41
C LEU A 191 -1.34 -1.55 -11.60
N LYS A 192 -0.01 -1.46 -11.66
CA LYS A 192 0.72 -0.22 -11.91
C LYS A 192 0.30 0.49 -13.20
N LYS A 193 -0.20 -0.25 -14.20
CA LYS A 193 -0.71 0.30 -15.46
C LYS A 193 -1.92 1.22 -15.27
N LYS A 194 -2.62 1.09 -14.14
CA LYS A 194 -3.87 1.82 -13.83
C LYS A 194 -3.78 2.64 -12.54
N TYR A 195 -2.94 2.23 -11.61
CA TYR A 195 -2.88 2.76 -10.24
C TYR A 195 -1.47 3.23 -9.89
N THR A 196 -1.37 4.23 -9.03
CA THR A 196 -0.13 4.53 -8.32
C THR A 196 0.00 3.56 -7.15
N ILE A 197 1.15 2.92 -6.97
CA ILE A 197 1.36 1.95 -5.90
C ILE A 197 2.47 2.43 -4.98
N VAL A 198 2.23 2.42 -3.67
CA VAL A 198 3.26 2.61 -2.65
C VAL A 198 3.32 1.37 -1.80
N MET A 199 4.48 0.73 -1.76
CA MET A 199 4.66 -0.56 -1.08
C MET A 199 5.75 -0.46 -0.02
N VAL A 200 5.46 -0.93 1.18
CA VAL A 200 6.49 -1.24 2.18
C VAL A 200 6.92 -2.69 1.99
N THR A 201 8.22 -2.94 1.97
CA THR A 201 8.78 -4.29 1.98
C THR A 201 10.11 -4.33 2.72
N HIS A 202 10.37 -5.43 3.42
CA HIS A 202 11.69 -5.74 3.98
C HIS A 202 12.51 -6.64 3.03
N ASN A 203 11.90 -7.10 1.93
CA ASN A 203 12.57 -7.92 0.93
C ASN A 203 13.17 -7.01 -0.17
N MET A 204 14.49 -6.80 -0.10
CA MET A 204 15.23 -5.96 -1.06
C MET A 204 15.13 -6.50 -2.48
N GLN A 205 15.15 -7.84 -2.66
CA GLN A 205 15.02 -8.44 -3.99
C GLN A 205 13.65 -8.17 -4.60
N GLN A 206 12.58 -8.16 -3.79
CA GLN A 206 11.25 -7.77 -4.23
C GLN A 206 11.23 -6.32 -4.68
N ALA A 207 11.74 -5.39 -3.86
CA ALA A 207 11.82 -3.97 -4.23
C ALA A 207 12.58 -3.79 -5.55
N ALA A 208 13.75 -4.45 -5.69
CA ALA A 208 14.58 -4.37 -6.91
C ALA A 208 13.86 -4.87 -8.18
N ARG A 209 12.99 -5.92 -8.04
CA ARG A 209 12.29 -6.50 -9.20
C ARG A 209 11.09 -5.67 -9.67
N ILE A 210 10.30 -5.11 -8.75
CA ILE A 210 8.97 -4.60 -9.12
C ILE A 210 8.81 -3.09 -8.99
N SER A 211 9.67 -2.37 -8.24
CA SER A 211 9.51 -0.93 -8.05
C SER A 211 10.28 -0.09 -9.09
N ASP A 212 9.72 1.07 -9.42
CA ASP A 212 10.34 2.07 -10.27
C ASP A 212 11.25 2.98 -9.45
N LYS A 213 10.80 3.33 -8.24
CA LYS A 213 11.54 4.13 -7.28
C LYS A 213 11.59 3.45 -5.93
N THR A 214 12.68 3.71 -5.20
CA THR A 214 12.89 3.17 -3.86
C THR A 214 13.32 4.27 -2.90
N ALA A 215 12.68 4.32 -1.74
CA ALA A 215 13.08 5.16 -0.61
C ALA A 215 13.66 4.30 0.51
N PHE A 216 14.88 4.59 0.92
CA PHE A 216 15.51 3.96 2.06
C PHE A 216 15.27 4.76 3.34
N PHE A 217 14.67 4.10 4.33
CA PHE A 217 14.34 4.65 5.64
C PHE A 217 15.31 4.17 6.72
N LEU A 218 15.70 5.08 7.59
CA LEU A 218 16.50 4.77 8.76
C LEU A 218 16.13 5.71 9.93
N LEU A 219 15.80 5.15 11.10
CA LEU A 219 15.53 5.89 12.34
C LEU A 219 14.54 7.06 12.22
N GLY A 220 13.53 6.90 11.40
CA GLY A 220 12.46 7.88 11.17
C GLY A 220 12.75 8.91 10.07
N GLU A 221 13.84 8.75 9.34
CA GLU A 221 14.26 9.65 8.26
C GLU A 221 14.32 8.92 6.91
N VAL A 222 14.14 9.65 5.80
CA VAL A 222 14.44 9.16 4.45
C VAL A 222 15.89 9.50 4.14
N MET A 223 16.73 8.46 4.10
CA MET A 223 18.17 8.63 3.84
C MET A 223 18.47 8.84 2.37
N GLU A 224 17.70 8.18 1.49
CA GLU A 224 17.86 8.27 0.05
C GLU A 224 16.56 7.90 -0.66
N PHE A 225 16.27 8.61 -1.75
CA PHE A 225 15.14 8.32 -2.64
C PHE A 225 15.55 8.54 -4.08
N ASN A 226 15.51 7.49 -4.89
CA ASN A 226 15.90 7.55 -6.29
C ASN A 226 15.20 6.45 -7.11
N LYS A 227 15.53 6.36 -8.41
CA LYS A 227 15.20 5.19 -9.23
C LYS A 227 15.71 3.93 -8.52
N THR A 228 14.95 2.86 -8.59
CA THR A 228 15.31 1.60 -7.94
C THR A 228 16.67 1.08 -8.39
N SER A 229 16.99 1.15 -9.68
CA SER A 229 18.31 0.78 -10.19
C SER A 229 19.43 1.58 -9.54
N GLU A 230 19.28 2.91 -9.39
CA GLU A 230 20.30 3.76 -8.76
C GLU A 230 20.50 3.39 -7.28
N ILE A 231 19.40 3.14 -6.55
CA ILE A 231 19.47 2.73 -5.14
C ILE A 231 20.23 1.42 -4.97
N PHE A 232 20.01 0.43 -5.85
CA PHE A 232 20.62 -0.90 -5.71
C PHE A 232 21.99 -1.04 -6.36
N ASP A 233 22.26 -0.33 -7.47
CA ASP A 233 23.49 -0.47 -8.23
C ASP A 233 24.56 0.58 -7.86
N ASN A 234 24.13 1.80 -7.50
CA ASN A 234 25.00 2.94 -7.24
C ASN A 234 24.42 3.91 -6.19
N PRO A 235 24.18 3.45 -4.95
CA PRO A 235 23.65 4.30 -3.88
C PRO A 235 24.58 5.48 -3.59
N GLN A 236 23.97 6.66 -3.43
CA GLN A 236 24.72 7.90 -3.14
C GLN A 236 24.95 8.10 -1.63
N ASN A 237 24.13 7.48 -0.80
CA ASN A 237 24.24 7.54 0.66
C ASN A 237 24.96 6.31 1.18
N LYS A 238 26.02 6.52 1.96
CA LYS A 238 26.82 5.42 2.55
C LYS A 238 25.98 4.47 3.40
N LYS A 239 25.00 4.96 4.15
CA LYS A 239 24.10 4.11 4.95
C LYS A 239 23.19 3.24 4.07
N THR A 240 22.79 3.74 2.90
CA THR A 240 22.07 2.96 1.89
C THR A 240 22.95 1.83 1.37
N GLU A 241 24.20 2.12 1.03
CA GLU A 241 25.18 1.13 0.57
C GLU A 241 25.43 0.04 1.61
N GLU A 242 25.66 0.43 2.88
CA GLU A 242 25.85 -0.50 4.00
C GLU A 242 24.62 -1.40 4.20
N TYR A 243 23.40 -0.85 4.11
CA TYR A 243 22.16 -1.62 4.25
C TYR A 243 21.97 -2.63 3.11
N ILE A 244 22.15 -2.20 1.85
CA ILE A 244 21.95 -3.06 0.68
C ILE A 244 23.01 -4.17 0.61
N SER A 245 24.27 -3.85 0.98
CA SER A 245 25.36 -4.83 1.00
C SER A 245 25.31 -5.81 2.17
N GLY A 246 24.32 -5.67 3.09
CA GLY A 246 24.21 -6.51 4.29
C GLY A 246 25.28 -6.23 5.35
N ARG A 247 26.01 -5.12 5.25
CA ARG A 247 27.04 -4.69 6.21
C ARG A 247 26.48 -3.75 7.30
N PHE A 248 25.18 -3.68 7.39
CA PHE A 248 24.49 -2.81 8.33
C PHE A 248 24.44 -3.46 9.71
N GLY A 249 25.21 -2.94 10.66
CA GLY A 249 25.33 -3.41 12.05
C GLY A 249 25.91 -2.35 12.95
#